data_d1eab0f100c2ef1170bd34aa6c22da22
#
_entry.id   d1eab0f100c2ef1170bd34aa6c22da22
#
_cell.length_a   1.000
_cell.length_b   1.000
_cell.length_c   1.000
_cell.angle_alpha   90.00
_cell.angle_beta   90.00
_cell.angle_gamma   90.00
#
_symmetry.space_group_name_H-M   'P 1'
#
loop_
_entity.id
_entity.type
_entity.pdbx_description
1 polymer ?
#
loop_
_entity_poly.entity_id
_entity_poly.type
_entity_poly.pdbx_seq_one_letter_code
_entity_poly.pdbx_strand_id
1 'polypeptide(L)'
;MRHRTMMATAAFATLIATSTFAADLPGKGITVKPAQSTISEETFQTLLVSRALEKLGYTVEKPSEVDYNVAYTSIAAGDTTFIATNWQPLHDDMYAAAGGDNKFYRKGVYVSGAAQGYLIDKKTAEQYHITSIDQ
;
A
#
# COMPACT_ATOMS: atom_id res chain seq x y z
N MET A 1 9.70 69.62 -51.48
CA MET A 1 10.46 68.50 -50.88
C MET A 1 9.75 68.09 -49.60
N ARG A 2 9.09 66.89 -49.63
CA ARG A 2 8.29 66.38 -48.44
C ARG A 2 9.07 65.18 -47.90
N HIS A 3 9.67 65.36 -46.71
CA HIS A 3 10.29 64.24 -46.01
C HIS A 3 9.21 63.37 -45.28
N ARG A 4 9.10 62.11 -45.66
CA ARG A 4 8.26 61.10 -44.98
C ARG A 4 9.13 60.40 -43.98
N THR A 5 8.86 60.63 -42.69
CA THR A 5 9.48 59.93 -41.59
C THR A 5 8.74 58.60 -41.40
N MET A 6 9.44 57.48 -41.63
CA MET A 6 8.92 56.15 -41.29
C MET A 6 9.20 55.86 -39.82
N MET A 7 8.15 55.73 -39.02
CA MET A 7 8.24 55.18 -37.66
C MET A 7 8.21 53.65 -37.74
N ALA A 8 9.30 53.00 -37.34
CA ALA A 8 9.37 51.56 -37.16
C ALA A 8 8.92 51.22 -35.74
N THR A 9 7.77 50.55 -35.61
CA THR A 9 7.26 50.06 -34.36
C THR A 9 7.87 48.67 -34.08
N ALA A 10 8.79 48.59 -33.14
CA ALA A 10 9.36 47.31 -32.67
C ALA A 10 8.40 46.67 -31.68
N ALA A 11 7.78 45.57 -32.07
CA ALA A 11 6.96 44.74 -31.17
C ALA A 11 7.89 43.85 -30.32
N PHE A 12 7.96 44.13 -29.05
CA PHE A 12 8.64 43.29 -28.06
C PHE A 12 7.74 42.13 -27.66
N ALA A 13 7.98 40.94 -28.20
CA ALA A 13 7.28 39.72 -27.78
C ALA A 13 7.94 39.21 -26.50
N THR A 14 7.30 39.41 -25.37
CA THR A 14 7.71 38.85 -24.07
C THR A 14 7.33 37.37 -24.02
N LEU A 15 8.30 36.46 -24.20
CA LEU A 15 8.12 35.03 -23.93
C LEU A 15 8.01 34.83 -22.40
N ILE A 16 6.81 34.61 -21.93
CA ILE A 16 6.57 34.12 -20.54
C ILE A 16 6.91 32.63 -20.53
N ALA A 17 8.12 32.30 -20.11
CA ALA A 17 8.47 30.91 -19.83
C ALA A 17 7.71 30.46 -18.56
N THR A 18 6.57 29.77 -18.74
CA THR A 18 5.91 29.07 -17.66
C THR A 18 6.77 27.86 -17.28
N SER A 19 7.59 28.01 -16.24
CA SER A 19 8.23 26.86 -15.59
C SER A 19 7.14 26.03 -14.93
N THR A 20 6.72 24.95 -15.59
CA THR A 20 5.96 23.88 -14.95
C THR A 20 6.88 23.23 -13.92
N PHE A 21 6.72 23.59 -12.66
CA PHE A 21 7.26 22.80 -11.56
C PHE A 21 6.54 21.46 -11.60
N ALA A 22 7.20 20.44 -12.14
CA ALA A 22 6.79 19.06 -11.90
C ALA A 22 6.92 18.85 -10.40
N ALA A 23 5.78 18.74 -9.69
CA ALA A 23 5.80 18.45 -8.28
C ALA A 23 6.57 17.12 -8.08
N ASP A 24 7.55 17.14 -7.19
CA ASP A 24 8.28 15.93 -6.85
C ASP A 24 7.29 14.87 -6.34
N LEU A 25 7.47 13.63 -6.77
CA LEU A 25 6.66 12.52 -6.29
C LEU A 25 6.84 12.37 -4.77
N PRO A 26 5.77 12.10 -4.00
CA PRO A 26 5.81 12.09 -2.54
C PRO A 26 6.79 11.08 -1.96
N GLY A 27 7.10 10.01 -2.68
CA GLY A 27 8.05 8.97 -2.28
C GLY A 27 9.50 9.19 -2.72
N LYS A 28 9.81 10.30 -3.39
CA LYS A 28 11.15 10.54 -3.92
C LYS A 28 12.21 10.50 -2.82
N GLY A 29 13.18 9.59 -2.96
CA GLY A 29 14.27 9.40 -2.00
C GLY A 29 13.88 8.62 -0.74
N ILE A 30 12.65 8.11 -0.66
CA ILE A 30 12.18 7.31 0.48
C ILE A 30 12.17 5.83 0.09
N THR A 31 12.83 5.00 0.89
CA THR A 31 12.82 3.55 0.75
C THR A 31 11.83 2.93 1.73
N VAL A 32 11.03 1.97 1.26
CA VAL A 32 10.08 1.21 2.07
C VAL A 32 10.42 -0.29 2.02
N LYS A 33 10.26 -0.95 3.15
CA LYS A 33 10.63 -2.36 3.40
C LYS A 33 9.37 -3.14 3.74
N PRO A 34 8.73 -3.80 2.77
CA PRO A 34 7.55 -4.61 3.04
C PRO A 34 7.90 -5.94 3.70
N ALA A 35 6.98 -6.46 4.52
CA ALA A 35 6.94 -7.86 4.92
C ALA A 35 5.62 -8.49 4.47
N GLN A 36 5.62 -9.80 4.35
CA GLN A 36 4.45 -10.60 3.97
C GLN A 36 4.55 -12.00 4.57
N SER A 37 3.42 -12.72 4.63
CA SER A 37 3.44 -14.16 4.88
C SER A 37 3.77 -14.94 3.60
N THR A 38 3.78 -16.26 3.70
CA THR A 38 3.98 -17.17 2.56
C THR A 38 2.69 -17.46 1.77
N ILE A 39 1.57 -16.80 2.15
CA ILE A 39 0.26 -17.01 1.53
C ILE A 39 0.18 -16.26 0.19
N SER A 40 -0.22 -16.95 -0.87
CA SER A 40 -0.16 -16.43 -2.24
C SER A 40 -1.01 -15.18 -2.46
N GLU A 41 -2.22 -15.09 -1.87
CA GLU A 41 -3.05 -13.90 -1.98
C GLU A 41 -2.44 -12.70 -1.27
N GLU A 42 -1.72 -12.90 -0.17
CA GLU A 42 -1.01 -11.82 0.53
C GLU A 42 0.21 -11.33 -0.25
N THR A 43 0.91 -12.25 -0.91
CA THR A 43 1.96 -11.90 -1.87
C THR A 43 1.42 -11.01 -2.97
N PHE A 44 0.25 -11.35 -3.53
CA PHE A 44 -0.40 -10.52 -4.55
C PHE A 44 -0.79 -9.14 -4.02
N GLN A 45 -1.37 -9.08 -2.82
CA GLN A 45 -1.75 -7.82 -2.16
C GLN A 45 -0.52 -6.95 -1.88
N THR A 46 0.56 -7.53 -1.37
CA THR A 46 1.83 -6.83 -1.14
C THR A 46 2.40 -6.29 -2.45
N LEU A 47 2.32 -7.06 -3.54
CA LEU A 47 2.76 -6.60 -4.86
C LEU A 47 1.94 -5.41 -5.36
N LEU A 48 0.61 -5.43 -5.20
CA LEU A 48 -0.26 -4.31 -5.59
C LEU A 48 0.10 -3.02 -4.85
N VAL A 49 0.27 -3.10 -3.53
CA VAL A 49 0.67 -1.94 -2.71
C VAL A 49 2.06 -1.45 -3.09
N SER A 50 3.01 -2.37 -3.27
CA SER A 50 4.37 -2.05 -3.71
C SER A 50 4.39 -1.30 -5.04
N ARG A 51 3.64 -1.78 -6.03
CA ARG A 51 3.53 -1.11 -7.34
C ARG A 51 2.87 0.26 -7.28
N ALA A 52 1.90 0.44 -6.39
CA ALA A 52 1.29 1.75 -6.15
C ALA A 52 2.31 2.73 -5.53
N LEU A 53 3.09 2.28 -4.55
CA LEU A 53 4.14 3.07 -3.92
C LEU A 53 5.26 3.43 -4.92
N GLU A 54 5.70 2.49 -5.76
CA GLU A 54 6.68 2.75 -6.82
C GLU A 54 6.20 3.86 -7.77
N LYS A 55 4.92 3.85 -8.17
CA LYS A 55 4.32 4.92 -8.99
C LYS A 55 4.29 6.27 -8.30
N LEU A 56 4.28 6.29 -6.98
CA LEU A 56 4.38 7.49 -6.16
C LEU A 56 5.82 7.91 -5.87
N GLY A 57 6.81 7.21 -6.45
CA GLY A 57 8.24 7.54 -6.37
C GLY A 57 9.00 6.91 -5.21
N TYR A 58 8.37 6.02 -4.44
CA TYR A 58 9.08 5.25 -3.41
C TYR A 58 9.99 4.19 -4.02
N THR A 59 11.12 3.94 -3.39
CA THR A 59 11.92 2.75 -3.64
C THR A 59 11.40 1.63 -2.76
N VAL A 60 10.88 0.55 -3.36
CA VAL A 60 10.32 -0.59 -2.63
C VAL A 60 11.33 -1.73 -2.63
N GLU A 61 11.78 -2.16 -1.45
CA GLU A 61 12.65 -3.32 -1.30
C GLU A 61 11.87 -4.63 -1.56
N LYS A 62 12.61 -5.71 -1.78
CA LYS A 62 12.00 -7.04 -1.89
C LYS A 62 11.31 -7.38 -0.57
N PRO A 63 10.03 -7.83 -0.58
CA PRO A 63 9.34 -8.24 0.62
C PRO A 63 10.07 -9.36 1.37
N SER A 64 10.13 -9.23 2.70
CA SER A 64 10.58 -10.29 3.58
C SER A 64 9.42 -11.24 3.88
N GLU A 65 9.64 -12.54 3.74
CA GLU A 65 8.66 -13.56 4.11
C GLU A 65 8.87 -13.97 5.57
N VAL A 66 7.89 -13.69 6.42
CA VAL A 66 7.97 -13.92 7.87
C VAL A 66 6.58 -14.26 8.43
N ASP A 67 6.56 -14.86 9.64
CA ASP A 67 5.33 -15.05 10.39
C ASP A 67 4.73 -13.71 10.84
N TYR A 68 3.42 -13.67 11.06
CA TYR A 68 2.71 -12.45 11.46
C TYR A 68 3.27 -11.80 12.73
N ASN A 69 3.55 -12.59 13.77
CA ASN A 69 4.15 -12.05 15.01
C ASN A 69 5.48 -11.36 14.74
N VAL A 70 6.31 -11.93 13.87
CA VAL A 70 7.59 -11.34 13.46
C VAL A 70 7.36 -10.08 12.65
N ALA A 71 6.39 -10.08 11.71
CA ALA A 71 6.04 -8.92 10.92
C ALA A 71 5.60 -7.74 11.81
N TYR A 72 4.68 -7.95 12.75
CA TYR A 72 4.21 -6.90 13.67
C TYR A 72 5.32 -6.38 14.58
N THR A 73 6.15 -7.26 15.11
CA THR A 73 7.29 -6.88 15.97
C THR A 73 8.32 -6.07 15.17
N SER A 74 8.61 -6.47 13.95
CA SER A 74 9.54 -5.80 13.04
C SER A 74 9.05 -4.40 12.64
N ILE A 75 7.73 -4.22 12.40
CA ILE A 75 7.14 -2.89 12.18
C ILE A 75 7.30 -2.03 13.44
N ALA A 76 6.98 -2.57 14.61
CA ALA A 76 7.09 -1.86 15.88
C ALA A 76 8.54 -1.44 16.21
N ALA A 77 9.53 -2.20 15.72
CA ALA A 77 10.95 -1.89 15.83
C ALA A 77 11.45 -0.90 14.75
N GLY A 78 10.70 -0.72 13.65
CA GLY A 78 11.10 0.12 12.52
C GLY A 78 11.93 -0.60 11.46
N ASP A 79 12.14 -1.91 11.57
CA ASP A 79 12.90 -2.71 10.60
C ASP A 79 12.08 -2.99 9.33
N THR A 80 10.76 -3.10 9.46
CA THR A 80 9.77 -3.23 8.39
C THR A 80 8.94 -1.95 8.33
N THR A 81 8.63 -1.48 7.11
CA THR A 81 7.85 -0.26 6.92
C THR A 81 6.35 -0.55 6.90
N PHE A 82 5.93 -1.64 6.27
CA PHE A 82 4.53 -2.03 6.18
C PHE A 82 4.34 -3.52 5.93
N ILE A 83 3.14 -3.99 6.29
CA ILE A 83 2.53 -5.21 5.76
C ILE A 83 1.24 -4.81 5.06
N ALA A 84 0.96 -5.42 3.91
CA ALA A 84 -0.24 -5.12 3.14
C ALA A 84 -1.48 -5.82 3.70
N THR A 85 -1.30 -6.79 4.58
CA THR A 85 -2.37 -7.65 5.10
C THR A 85 -2.51 -7.52 6.60
N ASN A 86 -3.73 -7.28 7.06
CA ASN A 86 -4.12 -7.38 8.46
C ASN A 86 -5.55 -7.93 8.53
N TRP A 87 -5.69 -9.18 8.93
CA TRP A 87 -6.99 -9.85 9.05
C TRP A 87 -7.62 -9.56 10.40
N GLN A 88 -8.63 -8.71 10.42
CA GLN A 88 -9.41 -8.42 11.63
C GLN A 88 -10.61 -9.36 11.74
N PRO A 89 -10.91 -9.88 12.94
CA PRO A 89 -10.22 -9.67 14.22
C PRO A 89 -9.03 -10.63 14.47
N LEU A 90 -8.71 -11.54 13.54
CA LEU A 90 -7.71 -12.61 13.72
C LEU A 90 -6.34 -12.10 14.21
N HIS A 91 -5.90 -10.94 13.72
CA HIS A 91 -4.60 -10.38 14.05
C HIS A 91 -4.62 -9.34 15.19
N ASP A 92 -5.76 -9.13 15.85
CA ASP A 92 -5.88 -8.06 16.85
C ASP A 92 -4.98 -8.27 18.06
N ASP A 93 -4.85 -9.51 18.53
CA ASP A 93 -3.95 -9.83 19.66
C ASP A 93 -2.48 -9.62 19.30
N MET A 94 -2.05 -10.02 18.09
CA MET A 94 -0.69 -9.82 17.61
C MET A 94 -0.37 -8.34 17.44
N TYR A 95 -1.33 -7.58 16.91
CA TYR A 95 -1.21 -6.13 16.76
C TYR A 95 -1.05 -5.45 18.12
N ALA A 96 -1.89 -5.80 19.09
CA ALA A 96 -1.84 -5.25 20.45
C ALA A 96 -0.53 -5.62 21.17
N ALA A 97 -0.10 -6.88 21.07
CA ALA A 97 1.13 -7.38 21.68
C ALA A 97 2.40 -6.66 21.16
N ALA A 98 2.41 -6.27 19.89
CA ALA A 98 3.51 -5.50 19.29
C ALA A 98 3.48 -4.00 19.63
N GLY A 99 2.51 -3.52 20.40
CA GLY A 99 2.39 -2.15 20.86
C GLY A 99 1.24 -1.34 20.20
N GLY A 100 0.56 -1.91 19.22
CA GLY A 100 -0.66 -1.35 18.61
C GLY A 100 -0.50 0.10 18.15
N ASP A 101 -1.54 0.90 18.32
CA ASP A 101 -1.59 2.32 17.90
C ASP A 101 -0.52 3.21 18.55
N ASN A 102 0.18 2.75 19.60
CA ASN A 102 1.29 3.46 20.20
C ASN A 102 2.60 3.35 19.39
N LYS A 103 2.71 2.35 18.52
CA LYS A 103 3.92 2.08 17.73
C LYS A 103 3.70 2.23 16.23
N PHE A 104 2.55 1.83 15.75
CA PHE A 104 2.16 1.89 14.35
C PHE A 104 0.63 1.86 14.25
N TYR A 105 0.07 2.01 13.09
CA TYR A 105 -1.40 2.06 12.94
C TYR A 105 -1.88 1.27 11.73
N ARG A 106 -3.14 0.89 11.77
CA ARG A 106 -3.88 0.27 10.67
C ARG A 106 -4.71 1.33 9.96
N LYS A 107 -4.56 1.47 8.65
CA LYS A 107 -5.32 2.43 7.85
C LYS A 107 -5.79 1.80 6.53
N GLY A 108 -7.03 2.13 6.21
CA GLY A 108 -7.69 1.65 5.02
C GLY A 108 -8.23 0.23 5.17
N VAL A 109 -9.35 -0.02 4.52
CA VAL A 109 -9.94 -1.36 4.36
C VAL A 109 -10.13 -1.55 2.86
N TYR A 110 -9.43 -2.48 2.26
CA TYR A 110 -9.50 -2.74 0.83
C TYR A 110 -10.11 -4.10 0.49
N VAL A 111 -10.33 -4.96 1.51
CA VAL A 111 -11.08 -6.21 1.41
C VAL A 111 -12.14 -6.22 2.50
N SER A 112 -13.38 -6.53 2.14
CA SER A 112 -14.50 -6.66 3.08
C SER A 112 -15.34 -7.88 2.71
N GLY A 113 -16.11 -8.38 3.68
CA GLY A 113 -16.96 -9.55 3.48
C GLY A 113 -16.21 -10.88 3.42
N ALA A 114 -14.92 -10.91 3.77
CA ALA A 114 -14.18 -12.14 3.96
C ALA A 114 -14.75 -12.92 5.14
N ALA A 115 -14.82 -14.24 5.02
CA ALA A 115 -15.27 -15.13 6.08
C ALA A 115 -14.27 -16.25 6.26
N GLN A 116 -14.16 -16.72 7.51
CA GLN A 116 -13.40 -17.91 7.87
C GLN A 116 -14.34 -18.96 8.41
N GLY A 117 -13.98 -20.22 8.17
CA GLY A 117 -14.76 -21.35 8.67
C GLY A 117 -14.08 -22.67 8.41
N TYR A 118 -14.58 -23.68 9.05
CA TYR A 118 -14.20 -25.05 8.73
C TYR A 118 -14.98 -25.52 7.50
N LEU A 119 -14.31 -26.25 6.64
CA LEU A 119 -14.89 -26.81 5.44
C LEU A 119 -15.00 -28.32 5.59
N ILE A 120 -16.13 -28.85 5.21
CA ILE A 120 -16.38 -30.29 5.08
C ILE A 120 -16.97 -30.55 3.71
N ASP A 121 -16.67 -31.66 3.10
CA ASP A 121 -17.31 -32.01 1.83
C ASP A 121 -18.82 -32.27 2.04
N LYS A 122 -19.59 -31.82 1.04
CA LYS A 122 -21.05 -31.84 1.13
C LYS A 122 -21.62 -33.25 1.32
N LYS A 123 -21.04 -34.25 0.66
CA LYS A 123 -21.51 -35.63 0.77
C LYS A 123 -21.32 -36.18 2.17
N THR A 124 -20.19 -35.91 2.80
CA THR A 124 -19.93 -36.31 4.20
C THR A 124 -20.86 -35.57 5.16
N ALA A 125 -21.04 -34.27 4.98
CA ALA A 125 -21.95 -33.47 5.80
C ALA A 125 -23.40 -34.02 5.73
N GLU A 126 -23.91 -34.34 4.54
CA GLU A 126 -25.22 -34.89 4.33
C GLU A 126 -25.34 -36.30 4.92
N GLN A 127 -24.35 -37.17 4.69
CA GLN A 127 -24.34 -38.55 5.16
C GLN A 127 -24.41 -38.68 6.70
N TYR A 128 -23.70 -37.78 7.39
CA TYR A 128 -23.58 -37.81 8.85
C TYR A 128 -24.41 -36.71 9.55
N HIS A 129 -25.23 -35.97 8.78
CA HIS A 129 -26.06 -34.86 9.25
C HIS A 129 -25.28 -33.79 10.02
N ILE A 130 -24.04 -33.52 9.59
CA ILE A 130 -23.16 -32.52 10.23
C ILE A 130 -23.57 -31.13 9.77
N THR A 131 -23.95 -30.27 10.72
CA THR A 131 -24.37 -28.88 10.49
C THR A 131 -23.56 -27.86 11.29
N SER A 132 -22.77 -28.32 12.26
CA SER A 132 -21.92 -27.51 13.12
C SER A 132 -20.68 -28.30 13.55
N ILE A 133 -19.63 -27.59 13.94
CA ILE A 133 -18.43 -28.17 14.53
C ILE A 133 -18.66 -28.69 15.96
N ASP A 134 -19.77 -28.34 16.59
CA ASP A 134 -20.13 -28.73 17.95
C ASP A 134 -20.82 -30.10 18.00
N GLN A 135 -20.92 -30.81 16.87
CA GLN A 135 -21.58 -32.12 16.74
C GLN A 135 -20.57 -33.27 16.75
#